data_a24b592c0618510f62fd74dc641ee5aa
#
_entry.id   a24b592c0618510f62fd74dc641ee5aa
#
_cell.length_a   1.000
_cell.length_b   1.000
_cell.length_c   1.000
_cell.angle_alpha   90.00
_cell.angle_beta   90.00
_cell.angle_gamma   90.00
#
_symmetry.space_group_name_H-M   'P 1'
#
loop_
_entity.id
_entity.type
_entity.pdbx_description
1 polymer ?
#
loop_
_entity_poly.entity_id
_entity_poly.type
_entity_poly.pdbx_seq_one_letter_code
_entity_poly.pdbx_strand_id
1 'polypeptide(L)'
;MSEIPGTENKVLMQRARESLKDKWGLAVGTFLVYMLITGLISSIPKAGGLLSIIISGPMGLGVAIFSLAISRDKNPQFEQIFYGFKKFGVSLGAYLLYAVFVLLWAILLIIPGIIAALSYSMTFFIIAEDDSIGPLEAIRKSKKMMYGFKWKLFCLYFRFLGWALLCVLTIGIGFLWLVPYIGVSFAKFYDDLFAPAGAQAKAEEPTFSFEK
;
A
#
# COMPACT_ATOMS: atom_id res chain seq x y z
N MET A 1 -20.36 -20.84 0.40
CA MET A 1 -19.19 -19.97 0.53
C MET A 1 -19.72 -18.58 0.16
N SER A 2 -19.80 -17.67 1.14
CA SER A 2 -20.23 -16.29 0.86
C SER A 2 -19.17 -15.65 -0.04
N GLU A 3 -19.58 -15.19 -1.21
CA GLU A 3 -18.73 -14.44 -2.13
C GLU A 3 -18.13 -13.25 -1.39
N ILE A 4 -16.81 -13.13 -1.41
CA ILE A 4 -16.12 -11.99 -0.79
C ILE A 4 -16.42 -10.79 -1.69
N PRO A 5 -17.09 -9.73 -1.19
CA PRO A 5 -17.44 -8.59 -2.03
C PRO A 5 -16.17 -7.90 -2.58
N GLY A 6 -16.24 -7.43 -3.82
CA GLY A 6 -15.19 -6.69 -4.51
C GLY A 6 -14.45 -7.50 -5.56
N THR A 7 -13.67 -6.81 -6.39
CA THR A 7 -12.91 -7.37 -7.52
C THR A 7 -11.90 -8.44 -7.06
N GLU A 8 -11.76 -9.53 -7.80
CA GLU A 8 -10.79 -10.59 -7.49
C GLU A 8 -9.35 -10.06 -7.40
N ASN A 9 -8.55 -10.59 -6.47
CA ASN A 9 -7.15 -10.20 -6.30
C ASN A 9 -6.30 -10.37 -7.57
N LYS A 10 -6.62 -11.38 -8.40
CA LYS A 10 -5.94 -11.60 -9.68
C LYS A 10 -6.17 -10.44 -10.64
N VAL A 11 -7.41 -9.95 -10.71
CA VAL A 11 -7.78 -8.81 -11.55
C VAL A 11 -7.16 -7.51 -11.03
N LEU A 12 -7.14 -7.30 -9.71
CA LEU A 12 -6.47 -6.13 -9.10
C LEU A 12 -4.98 -6.10 -9.44
N MET A 13 -4.30 -7.25 -9.35
CA MET A 13 -2.88 -7.38 -9.72
C MET A 13 -2.66 -7.13 -11.22
N GLN A 14 -3.55 -7.64 -12.08
CA GLN A 14 -3.47 -7.38 -13.51
C GLN A 14 -3.62 -5.87 -13.81
N ARG A 15 -4.65 -5.21 -13.26
CA ARG A 15 -4.85 -3.76 -13.39
C ARG A 15 -3.66 -2.95 -12.87
N ALA A 16 -3.02 -3.39 -11.78
CA ALA A 16 -1.81 -2.75 -11.27
C ALA A 16 -0.66 -2.86 -12.27
N ARG A 17 -0.47 -4.02 -12.90
CA ARG A 17 0.54 -4.22 -13.95
C ARG A 17 0.25 -3.34 -15.18
N GLU A 18 -1.01 -3.22 -15.58
CA GLU A 18 -1.43 -2.35 -16.68
C GLU A 18 -1.14 -0.87 -16.36
N SER A 19 -1.45 -0.42 -15.14
CA SER A 19 -1.15 0.94 -14.70
C SER A 19 0.35 1.26 -14.63
N LEU A 20 1.18 0.24 -14.43
CA LEU A 20 2.64 0.34 -14.45
C LEU A 20 3.23 0.27 -15.87
N LYS A 21 2.45 -0.15 -16.87
CA LYS A 21 2.92 -0.18 -18.26
C LYS A 21 3.38 1.23 -18.64
N ASP A 22 4.51 1.33 -19.31
CA ASP A 22 5.17 2.59 -19.71
C ASP A 22 5.70 3.48 -18.54
N LYS A 23 5.46 3.09 -17.27
CA LYS A 23 5.89 3.83 -16.07
C LYS A 23 6.88 3.04 -15.18
N TRP A 24 7.31 1.87 -15.63
CA TRP A 24 8.21 1.02 -14.86
C TRP A 24 9.52 1.71 -14.49
N GLY A 25 10.11 2.46 -15.42
CA GLY A 25 11.35 3.19 -15.17
C GLY A 25 11.22 4.21 -14.05
N LEU A 26 10.13 5.00 -14.07
CA LEU A 26 9.83 5.96 -13.02
C LEU A 26 9.54 5.26 -11.69
N ALA A 27 8.73 4.20 -11.70
CA ALA A 27 8.37 3.48 -10.50
C ALA A 27 9.60 2.82 -9.85
N VAL A 28 10.39 2.07 -10.61
CA VAL A 28 11.61 1.41 -10.12
C VAL A 28 12.61 2.45 -9.62
N GLY A 29 12.84 3.55 -10.36
CA GLY A 29 13.75 4.62 -9.95
C GLY A 29 13.31 5.28 -8.63
N THR A 30 12.03 5.60 -8.48
CA THR A 30 11.48 6.19 -7.26
C THR A 30 11.64 5.26 -6.05
N PHE A 31 11.29 3.99 -6.20
CA PHE A 31 11.43 3.02 -5.10
C PHE A 31 12.89 2.67 -4.80
N LEU A 32 13.79 2.69 -5.80
CA LEU A 32 15.21 2.53 -5.56
C LEU A 32 15.76 3.66 -4.68
N VAL A 33 15.42 4.91 -5.00
CA VAL A 33 15.83 6.06 -4.17
C VAL A 33 15.22 5.96 -2.77
N TYR A 34 13.96 5.55 -2.66
CA TYR A 34 13.34 5.27 -1.37
C TYR A 34 14.14 4.25 -0.54
N MET A 35 14.52 3.11 -1.17
CA MET A 35 15.31 2.07 -0.50
C MET A 35 16.71 2.56 -0.11
N LEU A 36 17.35 3.36 -0.96
CA LEU A 36 18.66 3.93 -0.65
C LEU A 36 18.58 4.89 0.55
N ILE A 37 17.62 5.80 0.56
CA ILE A 37 17.43 6.76 1.66
C ILE A 37 17.17 6.00 2.97
N THR A 38 16.21 5.08 2.98
CA THR A 38 15.87 4.33 4.20
C THR A 38 17.01 3.42 4.65
N GLY A 39 17.73 2.80 3.72
CA GLY A 39 18.89 1.97 4.01
C GLY A 39 20.06 2.78 4.60
N LEU A 40 20.39 3.92 4.01
CA LEU A 40 21.44 4.80 4.52
C LEU A 40 21.13 5.32 5.93
N ILE A 41 19.89 5.73 6.18
CA ILE A 41 19.47 6.22 7.50
C ILE A 41 19.56 5.10 8.54
N SER A 42 19.09 3.89 8.17
CA SER A 42 19.13 2.73 9.08
C SER A 42 20.56 2.31 9.43
N SER A 43 21.54 2.62 8.57
CA SER A 43 22.96 2.29 8.76
C SER A 43 23.68 3.22 9.74
N ILE A 44 23.05 4.32 10.18
CA ILE A 44 23.68 5.28 11.12
C ILE A 44 23.77 4.66 12.52
N PRO A 45 24.97 4.44 13.08
CA PRO A 45 25.11 3.88 14.41
C PRO A 45 24.42 4.74 15.48
N LYS A 46 23.74 4.11 16.44
CA LYS A 46 23.03 4.73 17.58
C LYS A 46 21.82 5.60 17.22
N ALA A 47 21.83 6.34 16.10
CA ALA A 47 20.75 7.25 15.72
C ALA A 47 19.81 6.68 14.64
N GLY A 48 20.26 5.71 13.84
CA GLY A 48 19.53 5.19 12.69
C GLY A 48 18.13 4.65 13.02
N GLY A 49 17.98 3.97 14.16
CA GLY A 49 16.69 3.45 14.59
C GLY A 49 15.65 4.55 14.87
N LEU A 50 16.03 5.59 15.61
CA LEU A 50 15.14 6.72 15.88
C LEU A 50 14.81 7.52 14.63
N LEU A 51 15.82 7.80 13.79
CA LEU A 51 15.62 8.51 12.54
C LEU A 51 14.74 7.72 11.58
N SER A 52 14.90 6.41 11.51
CA SER A 52 14.04 5.53 10.69
C SER A 52 12.57 5.61 11.13
N ILE A 53 12.29 5.61 12.44
CA ILE A 53 10.92 5.75 12.97
C ILE A 53 10.33 7.10 12.54
N ILE A 54 11.09 8.20 12.70
CA ILE A 54 10.65 9.56 12.39
C ILE A 54 10.32 9.71 10.90
N ILE A 55 11.11 9.09 10.02
CA ILE A 55 10.99 9.23 8.58
C ILE A 55 9.96 8.24 8.00
N SER A 56 9.72 7.10 8.66
CA SER A 56 8.81 6.05 8.15
C SER A 56 7.39 6.56 7.91
N GLY A 57 6.86 7.42 8.78
CA GLY A 57 5.52 8.01 8.60
C GLY A 57 5.41 8.85 7.32
N PRO A 58 6.20 9.93 7.18
CA PRO A 58 6.21 10.76 5.98
C PRO A 58 6.53 10.00 4.69
N MET A 59 7.52 9.12 4.72
CA MET A 59 7.88 8.31 3.56
C MET A 59 6.78 7.31 3.19
N GLY A 60 6.13 6.68 4.18
CA GLY A 60 5.00 5.79 3.95
C GLY A 60 3.81 6.51 3.29
N LEU A 61 3.52 7.75 3.72
CA LEU A 61 2.51 8.59 3.08
C LEU A 61 2.92 8.95 1.64
N GLY A 62 4.18 9.29 1.40
CA GLY A 62 4.70 9.58 0.06
C GLY A 62 4.56 8.38 -0.89
N VAL A 63 4.87 7.18 -0.41
CA VAL A 63 4.66 5.93 -1.16
C VAL A 63 3.18 5.73 -1.50
N ALA A 64 2.26 6.00 -0.58
CA ALA A 64 0.82 5.90 -0.83
C ALA A 64 0.36 6.92 -1.90
N ILE A 65 0.80 8.17 -1.81
CA ILE A 65 0.50 9.23 -2.78
C ILE A 65 1.00 8.83 -4.18
N PHE A 66 2.25 8.42 -4.29
CA PHE A 66 2.86 8.02 -5.56
C PHE A 66 2.16 6.78 -6.15
N SER A 67 1.85 5.78 -5.32
CA SER A 67 1.14 4.57 -5.76
C SER A 67 -0.28 4.88 -6.25
N LEU A 68 -1.00 5.80 -5.59
CA LEU A 68 -2.30 6.27 -6.06
C LEU A 68 -2.18 7.06 -7.37
N ALA A 69 -1.15 7.88 -7.54
CA ALA A 69 -0.93 8.61 -8.79
C ALA A 69 -0.71 7.66 -9.97
N ILE A 70 0.07 6.58 -9.79
CA ILE A 70 0.24 5.53 -10.80
C ILE A 70 -1.07 4.78 -11.02
N SER A 71 -1.74 4.36 -9.93
CA SER A 71 -2.98 3.60 -9.99
C SER A 71 -4.07 4.30 -10.80
N ARG A 72 -4.18 5.61 -10.67
CA ARG A 72 -5.23 6.44 -11.27
C ARG A 72 -4.79 7.20 -12.51
N ASP A 73 -3.57 6.97 -12.99
CA ASP A 73 -2.96 7.67 -14.13
C ASP A 73 -2.96 9.22 -13.98
N LYS A 74 -2.69 9.69 -12.75
CA LYS A 74 -2.68 11.11 -12.39
C LYS A 74 -1.25 11.66 -12.35
N ASN A 75 -0.57 11.71 -13.50
CA ASN A 75 0.76 12.30 -13.67
C ASN A 75 1.73 11.94 -12.52
N PRO A 76 2.14 10.66 -12.37
CA PRO A 76 3.05 10.25 -11.32
C PRO A 76 4.40 10.96 -11.48
N GLN A 77 4.90 11.55 -10.40
CA GLN A 77 6.17 12.27 -10.35
C GLN A 77 7.02 11.75 -9.19
N PHE A 78 8.32 11.72 -9.38
CA PHE A 78 9.29 11.26 -8.37
C PHE A 78 9.15 12.05 -7.05
N GLU A 79 8.93 13.36 -7.13
CA GLU A 79 8.82 14.26 -5.98
C GLU A 79 7.66 13.90 -5.04
N GLN A 80 6.64 13.20 -5.53
CA GLN A 80 5.47 12.82 -4.74
C GLN A 80 5.84 11.93 -3.55
N ILE A 81 6.96 11.19 -3.62
CA ILE A 81 7.43 10.38 -2.49
C ILE A 81 7.81 11.22 -1.28
N PHE A 82 8.16 12.50 -1.49
CA PHE A 82 8.48 13.45 -0.44
C PHE A 82 7.28 14.28 0.04
N TYR A 83 6.12 14.17 -0.61
CA TYR A 83 4.95 14.96 -0.23
C TYR A 83 4.40 14.61 1.15
N GLY A 84 4.69 13.42 1.66
CA GLY A 84 4.35 13.07 3.03
C GLY A 84 5.03 13.95 4.09
N PHE A 85 6.15 14.60 3.77
CA PHE A 85 6.80 15.56 4.65
C PHE A 85 6.01 16.88 4.80
N LYS A 86 5.16 17.24 3.82
CA LYS A 86 4.25 18.38 3.93
C LYS A 86 3.20 18.18 5.04
N LYS A 87 2.86 16.91 5.34
CA LYS A 87 1.93 16.52 6.40
C LYS A 87 2.66 15.74 7.51
N PHE A 88 3.84 16.20 7.89
CA PHE A 88 4.76 15.49 8.80
C PHE A 88 4.07 15.03 10.09
N GLY A 89 3.38 15.94 10.79
CA GLY A 89 2.72 15.62 12.08
C GLY A 89 1.65 14.54 11.96
N VAL A 90 0.82 14.60 10.91
CA VAL A 90 -0.25 13.64 10.68
C VAL A 90 0.30 12.28 10.26
N SER A 91 1.28 12.26 9.36
CA SER A 91 1.88 11.02 8.86
C SER A 91 2.70 10.30 9.92
N LEU A 92 3.50 11.04 10.71
CA LEU A 92 4.25 10.49 11.83
C LEU A 92 3.31 10.01 12.94
N GLY A 93 2.30 10.81 13.29
CA GLY A 93 1.29 10.44 14.28
C GLY A 93 0.52 9.17 13.89
N ALA A 94 0.12 9.05 12.63
CA ALA A 94 -0.54 7.86 12.12
C ALA A 94 0.37 6.62 12.17
N TYR A 95 1.65 6.78 11.80
CA TYR A 95 2.63 5.70 11.88
C TYR A 95 2.85 5.21 13.31
N LEU A 96 3.04 6.13 14.26
CA LEU A 96 3.24 5.79 15.66
C LEU A 96 2.01 5.11 16.27
N LEU A 97 0.82 5.65 16.04
CA LEU A 97 -0.42 5.04 16.50
C LEU A 97 -0.65 3.66 15.87
N TYR A 98 -0.39 3.52 14.57
CA TYR A 98 -0.42 2.23 13.89
C TYR A 98 0.52 1.22 14.57
N ALA A 99 1.79 1.62 14.76
CA ALA A 99 2.80 0.77 15.36
C ALA A 99 2.42 0.36 16.79
N VAL A 100 1.97 1.31 17.62
CA VAL A 100 1.54 1.05 19.00
C VAL A 100 0.35 0.11 19.03
N PHE A 101 -0.69 0.35 18.23
CA PHE A 101 -1.88 -0.51 18.22
C PHE A 101 -1.57 -1.93 17.73
N VAL A 102 -0.76 -2.06 16.67
CA VAL A 102 -0.35 -3.38 16.18
C VAL A 102 0.49 -4.11 17.21
N LEU A 103 1.46 -3.40 17.84
CA LEU A 103 2.33 -3.97 18.87
C LEU A 103 1.53 -4.45 20.09
N LEU A 104 0.61 -3.64 20.60
CA LEU A 104 -0.25 -4.01 21.73
C LEU A 104 -1.04 -5.30 21.46
N TRP A 105 -1.62 -5.40 20.27
CA TRP A 105 -2.35 -6.61 19.86
C TRP A 105 -1.41 -7.80 19.63
N ALA A 106 -0.20 -7.57 19.10
CA ALA A 106 0.78 -8.62 18.85
C ALA A 106 1.38 -9.18 20.14
N ILE A 107 1.59 -8.34 21.17
CA ILE A 107 2.03 -8.77 22.50
C ILE A 107 0.95 -9.64 23.16
N LEU A 108 -0.31 -9.29 23.00
CA LEU A 108 -1.40 -10.09 23.56
C LEU A 108 -1.51 -11.45 22.85
N LEU A 109 -1.55 -11.46 21.53
CA LEU A 109 -1.56 -12.65 20.68
C LEU A 109 -1.14 -12.28 19.25
N ILE A 110 -0.36 -13.11 18.58
CA ILE A 110 0.13 -12.88 17.21
C ILE A 110 -1.02 -12.71 16.22
N ILE A 111 -2.06 -13.56 16.31
CA ILE A 111 -3.20 -13.53 15.39
C ILE A 111 -3.98 -12.21 15.45
N PRO A 112 -4.39 -11.69 16.63
CA PRO A 112 -4.98 -10.35 16.73
C PRO A 112 -4.08 -9.24 16.22
N GLY A 113 -2.75 -9.35 16.39
CA GLY A 113 -1.77 -8.41 15.82
C GLY A 113 -1.84 -8.36 14.30
N ILE A 114 -1.90 -9.51 13.63
CA ILE A 114 -2.07 -9.59 12.17
C ILE A 114 -3.41 -8.98 11.74
N ILE A 115 -4.50 -9.28 12.45
CA ILE A 115 -5.83 -8.72 12.17
C ILE A 115 -5.82 -7.19 12.33
N ALA A 116 -5.12 -6.66 13.33
CA ALA A 116 -4.95 -5.23 13.55
C ALA A 116 -4.15 -4.58 12.41
N ALA A 117 -3.01 -5.18 12.02
CA ALA A 117 -2.20 -4.71 10.90
C ALA A 117 -3.01 -4.62 9.59
N LEU A 118 -3.77 -5.67 9.28
CA LEU A 118 -4.68 -5.66 8.12
C LEU A 118 -5.77 -4.61 8.23
N SER A 119 -6.30 -4.38 9.45
CA SER A 119 -7.37 -3.39 9.67
C SER A 119 -6.90 -1.94 9.46
N TYR A 120 -5.62 -1.65 9.70
CA TYR A 120 -5.05 -0.31 9.62
C TYR A 120 -4.24 -0.07 8.34
N SER A 121 -4.18 -1.04 7.43
CA SER A 121 -3.34 -1.01 6.22
C SER A 121 -3.67 0.12 5.25
N MET A 122 -4.92 0.61 5.23
CA MET A 122 -5.37 1.69 4.33
C MET A 122 -5.16 3.10 4.90
N THR A 123 -4.60 3.23 6.11
CA THR A 123 -4.46 4.52 6.81
C THR A 123 -3.72 5.57 5.98
N PHE A 124 -2.60 5.23 5.36
CA PHE A 124 -1.82 6.18 4.55
C PHE A 124 -2.52 6.58 3.25
N PHE A 125 -3.28 5.69 2.63
CA PHE A 125 -4.09 6.02 1.46
C PHE A 125 -5.20 7.02 1.81
N ILE A 126 -5.83 6.85 2.98
CA ILE A 126 -6.85 7.78 3.49
C ILE A 126 -6.25 9.17 3.74
N ILE A 127 -5.08 9.26 4.37
CA ILE A 127 -4.38 10.54 4.61
C ILE A 127 -3.91 11.18 3.29
N ALA A 128 -3.59 10.35 2.29
CA ALA A 128 -3.21 10.85 0.97
C ALA A 128 -4.35 11.58 0.26
N GLU A 129 -5.60 11.18 0.51
CA GLU A 129 -6.80 11.76 -0.12
C GLU A 129 -7.43 12.90 0.66
N ASP A 130 -7.31 12.89 1.98
CA ASP A 130 -7.96 13.85 2.87
C ASP A 130 -6.89 14.66 3.63
N ASP A 131 -6.75 15.92 3.23
CA ASP A 131 -5.76 16.82 3.82
C ASP A 131 -6.12 17.29 5.23
N SER A 132 -7.38 17.15 5.61
CA SER A 132 -7.91 17.64 6.90
C SER A 132 -7.96 16.55 7.97
N ILE A 133 -7.78 15.27 7.60
CA ILE A 133 -7.99 14.15 8.51
C ILE A 133 -6.86 14.01 9.55
N GLY A 134 -7.26 13.80 10.81
CA GLY A 134 -6.31 13.49 11.88
C GLY A 134 -5.82 12.04 11.89
N PRO A 135 -4.66 11.75 12.55
CA PRO A 135 -4.06 10.41 12.54
C PRO A 135 -4.97 9.33 13.10
N LEU A 136 -5.63 9.60 14.22
CA LEU A 136 -6.52 8.64 14.87
C LEU A 136 -7.79 8.38 14.07
N GLU A 137 -8.31 9.43 13.43
CA GLU A 137 -9.48 9.33 12.58
C GLU A 137 -9.19 8.51 11.32
N ALA A 138 -8.03 8.71 10.69
CA ALA A 138 -7.56 7.92 9.55
C ALA A 138 -7.48 6.43 9.89
N ILE A 139 -6.95 6.06 11.08
CA ILE A 139 -6.91 4.69 11.57
C ILE A 139 -8.32 4.13 11.80
N ARG A 140 -9.23 4.91 12.40
CA ARG A 140 -10.62 4.49 12.60
C ARG A 140 -11.35 4.27 11.27
N LYS A 141 -11.15 5.16 10.31
CA LYS A 141 -11.71 5.07 8.95
C LYS A 141 -11.16 3.85 8.22
N SER A 142 -9.84 3.58 8.31
CA SER A 142 -9.22 2.37 7.77
C SER A 142 -9.83 1.10 8.38
N LYS A 143 -9.95 1.03 9.71
CA LYS A 143 -10.56 -0.12 10.40
C LYS A 143 -11.99 -0.39 9.94
N LYS A 144 -12.80 0.68 9.77
CA LYS A 144 -14.18 0.58 9.29
C LYS A 144 -14.24 0.09 7.84
N MET A 145 -13.40 0.65 6.97
CA MET A 145 -13.30 0.32 5.56
C MET A 145 -12.86 -1.13 5.32
N MET A 146 -11.92 -1.64 6.14
CA MET A 146 -11.41 -3.01 6.06
C MET A 146 -12.32 -4.06 6.69
N TYR A 147 -13.49 -3.66 7.21
CA TYR A 147 -14.46 -4.62 7.74
C TYR A 147 -15.02 -5.47 6.59
N GLY A 148 -14.89 -6.80 6.72
CA GLY A 148 -15.26 -7.76 5.67
C GLY A 148 -14.17 -8.04 4.62
N PHE A 149 -13.19 -7.16 4.45
CA PHE A 149 -12.16 -7.27 3.39
C PHE A 149 -10.78 -7.75 3.88
N LYS A 150 -10.60 -7.98 5.19
CA LYS A 150 -9.30 -8.39 5.77
C LYS A 150 -8.76 -9.68 5.17
N TRP A 151 -9.64 -10.67 4.96
CA TRP A 151 -9.26 -11.95 4.36
C TRP A 151 -8.81 -11.79 2.91
N LYS A 152 -9.49 -10.95 2.14
CA LYS A 152 -9.12 -10.62 0.76
C LYS A 152 -7.74 -9.98 0.69
N LEU A 153 -7.46 -9.00 1.59
CA LEU A 153 -6.14 -8.39 1.67
C LEU A 153 -5.07 -9.39 2.13
N PHE A 154 -5.37 -10.25 3.09
CA PHE A 154 -4.47 -11.32 3.54
C PHE A 154 -4.07 -12.25 2.38
N CYS A 155 -5.04 -12.69 1.57
CA CYS A 155 -4.76 -13.48 0.38
C CYS A 155 -3.90 -12.73 -0.65
N LEU A 156 -4.07 -11.41 -0.79
CA LEU A 156 -3.24 -10.58 -1.64
C LEU A 156 -1.78 -10.56 -1.16
N TYR A 157 -1.56 -10.35 0.15
CA TYR A 157 -0.23 -10.46 0.76
C TYR A 157 0.41 -11.83 0.52
N PHE A 158 -0.37 -12.90 0.70
CA PHE A 158 0.14 -14.27 0.53
C PHE A 158 0.58 -14.56 -0.92
N ARG A 159 -0.12 -13.99 -1.91
CA ARG A 159 0.31 -14.05 -3.32
C ARG A 159 1.64 -13.36 -3.54
N PHE A 160 1.84 -12.18 -2.96
CA PHE A 160 3.11 -11.47 -3.06
C PHE A 160 4.24 -12.15 -2.30
N LEU A 161 3.95 -12.91 -1.24
CA LEU A 161 4.95 -13.70 -0.53
C LEU A 161 5.61 -14.72 -1.47
N GLY A 162 4.84 -15.40 -2.33
CA GLY A 162 5.38 -16.30 -3.34
C GLY A 162 6.36 -15.60 -4.29
N TRP A 163 6.00 -14.40 -4.77
CA TRP A 163 6.89 -13.59 -5.61
C TRP A 163 8.13 -13.10 -4.85
N ALA A 164 7.96 -12.74 -3.58
CA ALA A 164 9.08 -12.30 -2.73
C ALA A 164 10.11 -13.43 -2.53
N LEU A 165 9.67 -14.67 -2.34
CA LEU A 165 10.56 -15.82 -2.27
C LEU A 165 11.38 -16.02 -3.55
N LEU A 166 10.76 -15.82 -4.72
CA LEU A 166 11.48 -15.83 -6.00
C LEU A 166 12.49 -14.67 -6.11
N CYS A 167 12.15 -13.50 -5.57
CA CYS A 167 13.07 -12.35 -5.55
C CYS A 167 14.31 -12.62 -4.68
N VAL A 168 14.19 -13.38 -3.59
CA VAL A 168 15.34 -13.80 -2.77
C VAL A 168 16.30 -14.65 -3.58
N LEU A 169 15.80 -15.56 -4.44
CA LEU A 169 16.64 -16.38 -5.32
C LEU A 169 17.46 -15.54 -6.33
N THR A 170 17.01 -14.33 -6.67
CA THR A 170 17.73 -13.40 -7.54
C THR A 170 18.63 -12.42 -6.77
N ILE A 171 19.08 -12.81 -5.58
CA ILE A 171 19.93 -11.97 -4.70
C ILE A 171 19.25 -10.60 -4.42
N GLY A 172 17.92 -10.59 -4.39
CA GLY A 172 17.13 -9.38 -4.06
C GLY A 172 16.88 -8.43 -5.24
N ILE A 173 17.49 -8.62 -6.41
CA ILE A 173 17.28 -7.73 -7.58
C ILE A 173 15.81 -7.66 -7.97
N GLY A 174 15.06 -8.77 -7.86
CA GLY A 174 13.62 -8.83 -8.15
C GLY A 174 12.77 -7.87 -7.31
N PHE A 175 13.21 -7.46 -6.13
CA PHE A 175 12.47 -6.52 -5.29
C PHE A 175 12.33 -5.13 -5.91
N LEU A 176 13.24 -4.72 -6.81
CA LEU A 176 13.13 -3.43 -7.51
C LEU A 176 11.84 -3.33 -8.35
N TRP A 177 11.37 -4.44 -8.89
CA TRP A 177 10.10 -4.52 -9.63
C TRP A 177 8.94 -4.91 -8.73
N LEU A 178 9.17 -5.79 -7.77
CA LEU A 178 8.13 -6.30 -6.91
C LEU A 178 7.56 -5.22 -5.98
N VAL A 179 8.39 -4.35 -5.40
CA VAL A 179 7.94 -3.33 -4.44
C VAL A 179 7.00 -2.30 -5.07
N PRO A 180 7.31 -1.66 -6.21
CA PRO A 180 6.37 -0.77 -6.86
C PRO A 180 5.08 -1.49 -7.30
N TYR A 181 5.19 -2.75 -7.74
CA TYR A 181 4.03 -3.56 -8.11
C TYR A 181 3.11 -3.82 -6.92
N ILE A 182 3.65 -4.12 -5.75
CA ILE A 182 2.88 -4.25 -4.50
C ILE A 182 2.19 -2.93 -4.16
N GLY A 183 2.92 -1.80 -4.19
CA GLY A 183 2.37 -0.48 -3.88
C GLY A 183 1.17 -0.11 -4.75
N VAL A 184 1.30 -0.28 -6.07
CA VAL A 184 0.21 0.00 -7.01
C VAL A 184 -0.96 -1.00 -6.86
N SER A 185 -0.68 -2.26 -6.55
CA SER A 185 -1.74 -3.26 -6.27
C SER A 185 -2.54 -2.90 -5.03
N PHE A 186 -1.91 -2.38 -3.99
CA PHE A 186 -2.61 -1.90 -2.79
C PHE A 186 -3.39 -0.62 -3.07
N ALA A 187 -2.89 0.28 -3.92
CA ALA A 187 -3.64 1.43 -4.38
C ALA A 187 -4.90 1.01 -5.16
N LYS A 188 -4.80 0.02 -6.05
CA LYS A 188 -5.98 -0.57 -6.74
C LYS A 188 -6.95 -1.25 -5.77
N PHE A 189 -6.43 -1.93 -4.75
CA PHE A 189 -7.26 -2.53 -3.71
C PHE A 189 -8.00 -1.45 -2.91
N TYR A 190 -7.34 -0.35 -2.58
CA TYR A 190 -7.94 0.81 -1.92
C TYR A 190 -9.04 1.44 -2.78
N ASP A 191 -8.79 1.65 -4.08
CA ASP A 191 -9.79 2.15 -5.03
C ASP A 191 -11.02 1.22 -5.12
N ASP A 192 -10.80 -0.09 -5.10
CA ASP A 192 -11.86 -1.10 -5.13
C ASP A 192 -12.77 -1.05 -3.90
N LEU A 193 -12.24 -0.67 -2.72
CA LEU A 193 -13.04 -0.51 -1.50
C LEU A 193 -14.02 0.68 -1.56
N PHE A 194 -13.76 1.66 -2.42
CA PHE A 194 -14.63 2.83 -2.62
C PHE A 194 -15.65 2.63 -3.75
N ALA A 195 -15.40 1.69 -4.65
CA ALA A 195 -16.31 1.47 -5.77
C ALA A 195 -17.66 0.94 -5.24
N PRO A 196 -18.78 1.57 -5.60
CA PRO A 196 -20.09 1.04 -5.25
C PRO A 196 -20.26 -0.37 -5.82
N ALA A 197 -20.91 -1.26 -5.06
CA ALA A 197 -21.08 -2.68 -5.43
C ALA A 197 -21.62 -2.91 -6.86
N GLY A 198 -22.40 -1.97 -7.39
CA GLY A 198 -22.88 -2.00 -8.78
C GLY A 198 -21.85 -1.64 -9.84
N ALA A 199 -20.80 -0.89 -9.50
CA ALA A 199 -19.72 -0.55 -10.44
C ALA A 199 -18.68 -1.68 -10.51
N GLN A 200 -18.57 -2.49 -9.47
CA GLN A 200 -17.70 -3.66 -9.41
C GLN A 200 -18.19 -4.77 -10.34
N ALA A 201 -19.51 -5.03 -10.41
CA ALA A 201 -20.11 -6.01 -11.31
C ALA A 201 -19.93 -5.66 -12.81
N LYS A 202 -19.98 -4.37 -13.15
CA LYS A 202 -19.80 -3.90 -14.53
C LYS A 202 -18.35 -3.99 -15.06
N ALA A 203 -17.36 -4.07 -14.13
CA ALA A 203 -15.96 -4.22 -14.48
C ALA A 203 -15.53 -5.69 -14.66
N GLU A 204 -16.40 -6.64 -14.33
CA GLU A 204 -16.20 -8.09 -14.49
C GLU A 204 -16.79 -8.66 -15.78
N GLU A 205 -17.62 -7.91 -16.51
CA GLU A 205 -18.10 -8.36 -17.82
C GLU A 205 -16.93 -8.39 -18.82
N PRO A 206 -16.51 -9.58 -19.29
CA PRO A 206 -15.55 -9.65 -20.39
C PRO A 206 -16.21 -9.02 -21.62
N THR A 207 -15.61 -7.96 -22.14
CA THR A 207 -15.98 -7.42 -23.45
C THR A 207 -15.62 -8.43 -24.53
N PHE A 208 -16.48 -9.42 -24.71
CA PHE A 208 -16.47 -10.25 -25.91
C PHE A 208 -17.10 -9.42 -27.02
N SER A 209 -16.30 -8.66 -27.75
CA SER A 209 -16.68 -8.16 -29.06
C SER A 209 -16.56 -9.32 -30.04
N PHE A 210 -17.69 -9.90 -30.40
CA PHE A 210 -17.78 -10.66 -31.65
C PHE A 210 -17.71 -9.67 -32.80
N GLU A 211 -16.54 -9.40 -33.36
CA GLU A 211 -16.44 -8.86 -34.71
C GLU A 211 -16.92 -9.95 -35.68
N LYS A 212 -17.98 -9.59 -36.41
CA LYS A 212 -18.47 -10.32 -37.58
C LYS A 212 -17.65 -9.97 -38.81
#